data_9cb252864738ccd4ea4d61a71cbdb898
#
_entry.id   9cb252864738ccd4ea4d61a71cbdb898
#
_cell.length_a   1.000
_cell.length_b   1.000
_cell.length_c   1.000
_cell.angle_alpha   90.00
_cell.angle_beta   90.00
_cell.angle_gamma   90.00
#
_symmetry.space_group_name_H-M   'P 1'
#
loop_
_entity.id
_entity.type
_entity.pdbx_description
1 polymer ?
#
loop_
_entity_poly.entity_id
_entity_poly.type
_entity_poly.pdbx_seq_one_letter_code
_entity_poly.pdbx_strand_id
1 'polypeptide(L)'
;MIKAYQASCQARVDAALEPLLQAPAEQLQRLYAAMRYSVMNGGKRVRPLLAYAACEAFGTPAEQANGAACAVELIHAYSLVHDDLPAMDDDDLRRGQPTTHKAFDEACAILAGDGLQSLAFTALLDPGLSPQADSIRLAMVQTLANAAGPAGMVGGQAIDLGSVGVKLDQQALEYMHRHKTGALIEASVRLGALASARADQAQLDALQVYARAVGLAFQVQDDILDVESDTATLGKRQGADIARDKPTYPALLGLDAAKAYAGELRDQALAALSGFGEHADPLRALARYIVERRH
;
A
#
# COMPACT_ATOMS: atom_id res chain seq x y z
N MET A 1 -19.55 7.00 7.94
CA MET A 1 -18.82 7.90 7.00
C MET A 1 -17.65 7.18 6.33
N ILE A 2 -16.65 6.64 7.05
CA ILE A 2 -15.46 6.02 6.45
C ILE A 2 -15.77 4.82 5.54
N LYS A 3 -16.67 3.90 5.93
CA LYS A 3 -17.03 2.71 5.12
C LYS A 3 -17.63 3.08 3.75
N ALA A 4 -18.47 4.13 3.67
CA ALA A 4 -19.03 4.59 2.40
C ALA A 4 -17.95 5.21 1.50
N TYR A 5 -17.03 5.98 2.10
CA TYR A 5 -15.87 6.53 1.40
C TYR A 5 -14.97 5.42 0.84
N GLN A 6 -14.66 4.41 1.66
CA GLN A 6 -13.87 3.24 1.24
C GLN A 6 -14.53 2.53 0.04
N ALA A 7 -15.82 2.25 0.12
CA ALA A 7 -16.55 1.58 -0.96
C ALA A 7 -16.53 2.39 -2.27
N SER A 8 -16.71 3.72 -2.18
CA SER A 8 -16.65 4.62 -3.34
C SER A 8 -15.26 4.64 -3.99
N CYS A 9 -14.19 4.77 -3.19
CA CYS A 9 -12.82 4.77 -3.68
C CYS A 9 -12.42 3.40 -4.28
N GLN A 10 -12.84 2.30 -3.62
CA GLN A 10 -12.60 0.96 -4.14
C GLN A 10 -13.28 0.75 -5.50
N ALA A 11 -14.56 1.09 -5.63
CA ALA A 11 -15.27 0.99 -6.91
C ALA A 11 -14.58 1.84 -8.00
N ARG A 12 -14.10 3.03 -7.65
CA ARG A 12 -13.40 3.94 -8.56
C ARG A 12 -12.08 3.36 -9.06
N VAL A 13 -11.23 2.88 -8.16
CA VAL A 13 -9.93 2.32 -8.58
C VAL A 13 -10.11 1.01 -9.34
N ASP A 14 -11.04 0.15 -8.95
CA ASP A 14 -11.31 -1.08 -9.66
C ASP A 14 -11.81 -0.79 -11.10
N ALA A 15 -12.68 0.20 -11.28
CA ALA A 15 -13.12 0.65 -12.60
C ALA A 15 -11.98 1.26 -13.45
N ALA A 16 -11.02 1.97 -12.82
CA ALA A 16 -9.87 2.53 -13.53
C ALA A 16 -8.80 1.48 -13.86
N LEU A 17 -8.66 0.42 -13.06
CA LEU A 17 -7.74 -0.69 -13.30
C LEU A 17 -8.22 -1.66 -14.39
N GLU A 18 -9.53 -1.87 -14.49
CA GLU A 18 -10.10 -2.88 -15.43
C GLU A 18 -9.63 -2.72 -16.88
N PRO A 19 -9.64 -1.51 -17.50
CA PRO A 19 -9.15 -1.32 -18.87
C PRO A 19 -7.64 -1.61 -19.01
N LEU A 20 -6.84 -1.32 -17.99
CA LEU A 20 -5.39 -1.55 -18.01
C LEU A 20 -5.03 -3.04 -18.02
N LEU A 21 -5.94 -3.89 -17.53
CA LEU A 21 -5.75 -5.33 -17.39
C LEU A 21 -6.41 -6.14 -18.50
N GLN A 22 -6.78 -5.49 -19.62
CA GLN A 22 -7.32 -6.15 -20.81
C GLN A 22 -6.18 -6.51 -21.77
N ALA A 23 -6.13 -7.78 -22.21
CA ALA A 23 -5.12 -8.24 -23.15
C ALA A 23 -5.29 -7.55 -24.53
N PRO A 24 -4.24 -6.89 -25.05
CA PRO A 24 -4.32 -6.25 -26.37
C PRO A 24 -4.26 -7.23 -27.53
N ALA A 25 -3.92 -8.51 -27.28
CA ALA A 25 -3.82 -9.57 -28.27
C ALA A 25 -4.08 -10.94 -27.64
N GLU A 26 -4.58 -11.88 -28.44
CA GLU A 26 -4.90 -13.25 -28.00
C GLU A 26 -3.70 -13.97 -27.37
N GLN A 27 -2.51 -13.78 -27.93
CA GLN A 27 -1.27 -14.40 -27.46
C GLN A 27 -0.87 -13.97 -26.03
N LEU A 28 -1.40 -12.83 -25.55
CA LEU A 28 -1.12 -12.28 -24.24
C LEU A 28 -2.20 -12.59 -23.19
N GLN A 29 -3.28 -13.27 -23.58
CA GLN A 29 -4.42 -13.51 -22.68
C GLN A 29 -4.04 -14.18 -21.38
N ARG A 30 -3.14 -15.19 -21.40
CA ARG A 30 -2.71 -15.89 -20.19
C ARG A 30 -1.98 -14.96 -19.22
N LEU A 31 -1.07 -14.12 -19.71
CA LEU A 31 -0.33 -13.16 -18.88
C LEU A 31 -1.30 -12.14 -18.26
N TYR A 32 -2.16 -11.52 -19.07
CA TYR A 32 -3.13 -10.54 -18.58
C TYR A 32 -4.18 -11.15 -17.65
N ALA A 33 -4.55 -12.41 -17.84
CA ALA A 33 -5.40 -13.14 -16.90
C ALA A 33 -4.73 -13.31 -15.53
N ALA A 34 -3.42 -13.63 -15.49
CA ALA A 34 -2.65 -13.72 -14.24
C ALA A 34 -2.49 -12.34 -13.56
N MET A 35 -2.18 -11.29 -14.32
CA MET A 35 -2.11 -9.91 -13.83
C MET A 35 -3.47 -9.48 -13.24
N ARG A 36 -4.55 -9.69 -13.98
CA ARG A 36 -5.91 -9.37 -13.54
C ARG A 36 -6.31 -10.16 -12.29
N TYR A 37 -6.00 -11.46 -12.27
CA TYR A 37 -6.25 -12.33 -11.11
C TYR A 37 -5.60 -11.78 -9.85
N SER A 38 -4.33 -11.39 -9.89
CA SER A 38 -3.60 -10.86 -8.75
C SER A 38 -4.09 -9.48 -8.27
N VAL A 39 -4.51 -8.61 -9.22
CA VAL A 39 -4.98 -7.26 -8.89
C VAL A 39 -6.43 -7.28 -8.41
N MET A 40 -7.34 -8.03 -9.08
CA MET A 40 -8.78 -7.98 -8.86
C MET A 40 -9.29 -8.99 -7.82
N ASN A 41 -8.42 -9.71 -7.12
CA ASN A 41 -8.78 -10.68 -6.09
C ASN A 41 -9.28 -10.08 -4.75
N GLY A 42 -9.72 -8.82 -4.77
CA GLY A 42 -10.18 -8.09 -3.59
C GLY A 42 -9.05 -7.34 -2.86
N GLY A 43 -9.31 -6.90 -1.65
CA GLY A 43 -8.38 -6.15 -0.81
C GLY A 43 -8.96 -4.83 -0.32
N LYS A 44 -8.37 -4.29 0.74
CA LYS A 44 -8.85 -3.05 1.38
C LYS A 44 -8.53 -1.78 0.57
N ARG A 45 -7.72 -1.87 -0.49
CA ARG A 45 -7.31 -0.74 -1.35
C ARG A 45 -6.80 0.48 -0.56
N VAL A 46 -6.07 0.24 0.53
CA VAL A 46 -5.63 1.33 1.44
C VAL A 46 -4.76 2.36 0.72
N ARG A 47 -3.86 1.93 -0.16
CA ARG A 47 -2.97 2.82 -0.93
C ARG A 47 -3.74 3.71 -1.90
N PRO A 48 -4.63 3.19 -2.74
CA PRO A 48 -5.56 4.00 -3.54
C PRO A 48 -6.40 4.96 -2.72
N LEU A 49 -6.94 4.50 -1.57
CA LEU A 49 -7.71 5.36 -0.66
C LEU A 49 -6.91 6.57 -0.19
N LEU A 50 -5.66 6.35 0.20
CA LEU A 50 -4.77 7.43 0.64
C LEU A 50 -4.44 8.40 -0.51
N ALA A 51 -4.25 7.89 -1.74
CA ALA A 51 -4.02 8.74 -2.91
C ALA A 51 -5.24 9.62 -3.22
N TYR A 52 -6.45 9.07 -3.23
CA TYR A 52 -7.66 9.85 -3.43
C TYR A 52 -7.88 10.88 -2.32
N ALA A 53 -7.78 10.47 -1.06
CA ALA A 53 -7.95 11.37 0.07
C ALA A 53 -6.93 12.52 0.09
N ALA A 54 -5.69 12.25 -0.32
CA ALA A 54 -4.65 13.28 -0.43
C ALA A 54 -4.93 14.27 -1.58
N CYS A 55 -5.49 13.82 -2.70
CA CYS A 55 -5.93 14.70 -3.78
C CYS A 55 -7.10 15.57 -3.34
N GLU A 56 -8.11 14.97 -2.73
CA GLU A 56 -9.31 15.66 -2.23
C GLU A 56 -8.99 16.68 -1.14
N ALA A 57 -7.93 16.48 -0.35
CA ALA A 57 -7.50 17.45 0.70
C ALA A 57 -7.23 18.85 0.18
N PHE A 58 -7.05 19.02 -1.13
CA PHE A 58 -6.87 20.29 -1.85
C PHE A 58 -8.16 20.78 -2.55
N GLY A 59 -9.31 20.19 -2.26
CA GLY A 59 -10.57 20.50 -2.95
C GLY A 59 -10.56 20.09 -4.43
N THR A 60 -9.72 19.13 -4.81
CA THR A 60 -9.61 18.61 -6.17
C THR A 60 -10.42 17.31 -6.28
N PRO A 61 -11.20 17.09 -7.36
CA PRO A 61 -11.94 15.85 -7.54
C PRO A 61 -11.03 14.63 -7.52
N ALA A 62 -11.47 13.54 -6.87
CA ALA A 62 -10.69 12.31 -6.70
C ALA A 62 -10.24 11.69 -8.04
N GLU A 63 -11.03 11.85 -9.11
CA GLU A 63 -10.72 11.36 -10.45
C GLU A 63 -9.36 11.82 -10.98
N GLN A 64 -8.90 12.99 -10.55
CA GLN A 64 -7.59 13.51 -10.91
C GLN A 64 -6.43 12.63 -10.40
N ALA A 65 -6.69 11.79 -9.40
CA ALA A 65 -5.71 10.87 -8.85
C ALA A 65 -5.89 9.41 -9.32
N ASN A 66 -6.67 9.14 -10.38
CA ASN A 66 -6.88 7.78 -10.87
C ASN A 66 -5.55 7.10 -11.25
N GLY A 67 -4.67 7.80 -11.99
CA GLY A 67 -3.35 7.26 -12.35
C GLY A 67 -2.48 6.97 -11.14
N ALA A 68 -2.47 7.87 -10.13
CA ALA A 68 -1.78 7.66 -8.87
C ALA A 68 -2.31 6.43 -8.11
N ALA A 69 -3.63 6.31 -7.98
CA ALA A 69 -4.31 5.21 -7.30
C ALA A 69 -4.06 3.86 -7.99
N CYS A 70 -4.16 3.81 -9.33
CA CYS A 70 -3.83 2.62 -10.12
C CYS A 70 -2.37 2.23 -9.93
N ALA A 71 -1.45 3.18 -10.06
CA ALA A 71 -0.03 2.92 -10.01
C ALA A 71 0.44 2.33 -8.68
N VAL A 72 -0.01 2.88 -7.55
CA VAL A 72 0.36 2.33 -6.23
C VAL A 72 -0.25 0.95 -5.97
N GLU A 73 -1.43 0.68 -6.51
CA GLU A 73 -2.05 -0.65 -6.36
C GLU A 73 -1.40 -1.69 -7.26
N LEU A 74 -1.00 -1.32 -8.49
CA LEU A 74 -0.24 -2.20 -9.40
C LEU A 74 1.12 -2.57 -8.80
N ILE A 75 1.86 -1.60 -8.23
CA ILE A 75 3.11 -1.87 -7.50
C ILE A 75 2.85 -2.78 -6.30
N HIS A 76 1.80 -2.52 -5.54
CA HIS A 76 1.45 -3.38 -4.41
C HIS A 76 1.08 -4.81 -4.85
N ALA A 77 0.32 -4.95 -5.93
CA ALA A 77 -0.05 -6.26 -6.46
C ALA A 77 1.17 -7.05 -6.94
N TYR A 78 2.10 -6.40 -7.70
CA TYR A 78 3.32 -7.07 -8.11
C TYR A 78 4.14 -7.55 -6.92
N SER A 79 4.28 -6.72 -5.88
CA SER A 79 5.07 -7.10 -4.71
C SER A 79 4.50 -8.34 -4.02
N LEU A 80 3.15 -8.44 -3.93
CA LEU A 80 2.50 -9.62 -3.36
C LEU A 80 2.69 -10.87 -4.25
N VAL A 81 2.60 -10.72 -5.58
CA VAL A 81 2.81 -11.85 -6.52
C VAL A 81 4.22 -12.43 -6.37
N HIS A 82 5.24 -11.55 -6.25
CA HIS A 82 6.62 -12.00 -6.09
C HIS A 82 6.90 -12.51 -4.68
N ASP A 83 6.33 -11.88 -3.63
CA ASP A 83 6.45 -12.36 -2.25
C ASP A 83 5.92 -13.78 -2.06
N ASP A 84 4.84 -14.15 -2.77
CA ASP A 84 4.22 -15.47 -2.67
C ASP A 84 5.02 -16.59 -3.34
N LEU A 85 6.04 -16.30 -4.17
CA LEU A 85 6.81 -17.31 -4.90
C LEU A 85 7.57 -18.26 -3.95
N PRO A 86 7.86 -19.52 -4.40
CA PRO A 86 8.62 -20.49 -3.60
C PRO A 86 10.02 -20.01 -3.19
N ALA A 87 10.63 -19.10 -3.94
CA ALA A 87 11.93 -18.50 -3.61
C ALA A 87 11.85 -17.39 -2.56
N MET A 88 10.65 -17.01 -2.13
CA MET A 88 10.34 -15.92 -1.20
C MET A 88 9.59 -16.48 0.03
N ASP A 89 8.32 -16.13 0.23
CA ASP A 89 7.52 -16.57 1.39
C ASP A 89 6.90 -17.97 1.21
N ASP A 90 6.87 -18.51 -0.02
CA ASP A 90 6.30 -19.81 -0.41
C ASP A 90 4.85 -19.99 0.08
N ASP A 91 4.02 -18.98 -0.14
CA ASP A 91 2.64 -18.98 0.31
C ASP A 91 1.71 -19.61 -0.74
N ASP A 92 0.88 -20.59 -0.33
CA ASP A 92 -0.10 -21.25 -1.20
C ASP A 92 -1.39 -20.44 -1.39
N LEU A 93 -1.76 -19.64 -0.40
CA LEU A 93 -3.03 -18.91 -0.35
C LEU A 93 -2.81 -17.43 -0.01
N ARG A 94 -3.56 -16.57 -0.71
CA ARG A 94 -3.66 -15.14 -0.41
C ARG A 94 -5.12 -14.69 -0.46
N ARG A 95 -5.60 -14.08 0.63
CA ARG A 95 -7.02 -13.67 0.79
C ARG A 95 -8.01 -14.84 0.56
N GLY A 96 -7.61 -16.05 0.95
CA GLY A 96 -8.41 -17.27 0.78
C GLY A 96 -8.46 -17.85 -0.65
N GLN A 97 -7.72 -17.28 -1.60
CA GLN A 97 -7.57 -17.78 -2.97
C GLN A 97 -6.14 -18.33 -3.17
N PRO A 98 -5.94 -19.28 -4.09
CA PRO A 98 -4.60 -19.72 -4.48
C PRO A 98 -3.74 -18.53 -4.90
N THR A 99 -2.45 -18.54 -4.53
CA THR A 99 -1.49 -17.53 -4.99
C THR A 99 -1.28 -17.64 -6.50
N THR A 100 -0.78 -16.57 -7.14
CA THR A 100 -0.71 -16.51 -8.60
C THR A 100 0.12 -17.66 -9.20
N HIS A 101 1.23 -18.06 -8.56
CA HIS A 101 2.05 -19.18 -9.03
C HIS A 101 1.36 -20.55 -8.86
N LYS A 102 0.42 -20.69 -7.91
CA LYS A 102 -0.39 -21.90 -7.77
C LYS A 102 -1.56 -21.94 -8.75
N ALA A 103 -2.16 -20.78 -9.05
CA ALA A 103 -3.29 -20.67 -9.99
C ALA A 103 -2.86 -20.78 -11.46
N PHE A 104 -1.64 -20.35 -11.80
CA PHE A 104 -1.10 -20.38 -13.16
C PHE A 104 0.16 -21.25 -13.24
N ASP A 105 1.33 -20.72 -12.97
CA ASP A 105 2.63 -21.34 -12.74
C ASP A 105 3.64 -20.27 -12.29
N GLU A 106 4.85 -20.68 -11.85
CA GLU A 106 5.89 -19.76 -11.37
C GLU A 106 6.37 -18.79 -12.44
N ALA A 107 6.60 -19.25 -13.67
CA ALA A 107 7.07 -18.39 -14.76
C ALA A 107 6.03 -17.33 -15.11
N CYS A 108 4.75 -17.72 -15.16
CA CYS A 108 3.65 -16.78 -15.40
C CYS A 108 3.51 -15.78 -14.25
N ALA A 109 3.69 -16.20 -13.00
CA ALA A 109 3.66 -15.30 -11.84
C ALA A 109 4.80 -14.29 -11.86
N ILE A 110 6.03 -14.70 -12.16
CA ILE A 110 7.19 -13.81 -12.32
C ILE A 110 6.88 -12.74 -13.37
N LEU A 111 6.47 -13.18 -14.57
CA LEU A 111 6.15 -12.26 -15.68
C LEU A 111 4.95 -11.35 -15.37
N ALA A 112 3.96 -11.84 -14.62
CA ALA A 112 2.83 -11.02 -14.19
C ALA A 112 3.29 -9.89 -13.25
N GLY A 113 4.18 -10.18 -12.29
CA GLY A 113 4.79 -9.17 -11.43
C GLY A 113 5.58 -8.13 -12.22
N ASP A 114 6.44 -8.56 -13.16
CA ASP A 114 7.23 -7.66 -14.04
C ASP A 114 6.31 -6.77 -14.88
N GLY A 115 5.24 -7.36 -15.44
CA GLY A 115 4.23 -6.65 -16.22
C GLY A 115 3.48 -5.61 -15.40
N LEU A 116 3.05 -5.95 -14.17
CA LEU A 116 2.36 -5.04 -13.26
C LEU A 116 3.24 -3.87 -12.83
N GLN A 117 4.52 -4.12 -12.54
CA GLN A 117 5.49 -3.08 -12.20
C GLN A 117 5.62 -2.06 -13.34
N SER A 118 5.81 -2.54 -14.57
CA SER A 118 5.92 -1.68 -15.76
C SER A 118 4.61 -0.90 -16.01
N LEU A 119 3.46 -1.58 -15.89
CA LEU A 119 2.14 -1.00 -16.10
C LEU A 119 1.82 0.13 -15.11
N ALA A 120 2.37 0.07 -13.87
CA ALA A 120 2.21 1.13 -12.89
C ALA A 120 2.76 2.48 -13.38
N PHE A 121 3.91 2.48 -14.06
CA PHE A 121 4.48 3.70 -14.65
C PHE A 121 3.68 4.16 -15.88
N THR A 122 3.17 3.23 -16.66
CA THR A 122 2.27 3.55 -17.78
C THR A 122 1.01 4.28 -17.29
N ALA A 123 0.41 3.83 -16.17
CA ALA A 123 -0.77 4.48 -15.58
C ALA A 123 -0.51 5.94 -15.14
N LEU A 124 0.70 6.25 -14.64
CA LEU A 124 1.10 7.62 -14.30
C LEU A 124 1.33 8.51 -15.50
N LEU A 125 1.67 7.93 -16.65
CA LEU A 125 1.95 8.67 -17.89
C LEU A 125 0.74 8.77 -18.82
N ASP A 126 -0.31 7.98 -18.58
CA ASP A 126 -1.55 8.01 -19.38
C ASP A 126 -2.33 9.30 -19.10
N PRO A 127 -2.53 10.19 -20.11
CA PRO A 127 -3.28 11.44 -19.92
C PRO A 127 -4.75 11.23 -19.52
N GLY A 128 -5.34 10.09 -19.83
CA GLY A 128 -6.71 9.73 -19.44
C GLY A 128 -6.85 9.43 -17.96
N LEU A 129 -5.79 8.91 -17.33
CA LEU A 129 -5.74 8.58 -15.91
C LEU A 129 -5.02 9.63 -15.07
N SER A 130 -4.06 10.33 -15.66
CA SER A 130 -3.18 11.34 -15.06
C SER A 130 -3.21 12.62 -15.92
N PRO A 131 -4.27 13.44 -15.82
CA PRO A 131 -4.47 14.59 -16.71
C PRO A 131 -3.58 15.79 -16.39
N GLN A 132 -2.63 15.64 -15.46
CA GLN A 132 -1.69 16.68 -15.04
C GLN A 132 -0.67 17.00 -16.14
N ALA A 133 -0.02 18.15 -16.02
CA ALA A 133 1.12 18.55 -16.87
C ALA A 133 2.28 17.54 -16.79
N ASP A 134 3.06 17.42 -17.87
CA ASP A 134 4.17 16.46 -17.96
C ASP A 134 5.19 16.59 -16.83
N SER A 135 5.46 17.82 -16.37
CA SER A 135 6.35 18.05 -15.22
C SER A 135 5.84 17.42 -13.93
N ILE A 136 4.53 17.42 -13.70
CA ILE A 136 3.89 16.78 -12.54
C ILE A 136 3.93 15.27 -12.72
N ARG A 137 3.57 14.75 -13.90
CA ARG A 137 3.65 13.31 -14.20
C ARG A 137 5.06 12.78 -14.00
N LEU A 138 6.09 13.53 -14.42
CA LEU A 138 7.49 13.16 -14.19
C LEU A 138 7.85 13.11 -12.70
N ALA A 139 7.38 14.08 -11.90
CA ALA A 139 7.56 14.08 -10.45
C ALA A 139 6.83 12.89 -9.78
N MET A 140 5.65 12.51 -10.29
CA MET A 140 4.92 11.33 -9.84
C MET A 140 5.68 10.03 -10.15
N VAL A 141 6.19 9.89 -11.37
CA VAL A 141 7.03 8.74 -11.79
C VAL A 141 8.26 8.62 -10.89
N GLN A 142 8.98 9.73 -10.65
CA GLN A 142 10.15 9.74 -9.77
C GLN A 142 9.78 9.35 -8.33
N THR A 143 8.65 9.84 -7.80
CA THR A 143 8.14 9.49 -6.48
C THR A 143 7.90 7.97 -6.37
N LEU A 144 7.20 7.39 -7.35
CA LEU A 144 6.89 5.96 -7.36
C LEU A 144 8.16 5.11 -7.51
N ALA A 145 9.06 5.48 -8.42
CA ALA A 145 10.31 4.77 -8.66
C ALA A 145 11.20 4.69 -7.41
N ASN A 146 11.32 5.81 -6.68
CA ASN A 146 12.06 5.84 -5.42
C ASN A 146 11.40 4.96 -4.34
N ALA A 147 10.08 5.00 -4.23
CA ALA A 147 9.34 4.26 -3.21
C ALA A 147 9.28 2.75 -3.49
N ALA A 148 9.15 2.35 -4.76
CA ALA A 148 9.12 0.94 -5.15
C ALA A 148 10.51 0.32 -5.26
N GLY A 149 11.55 1.13 -5.46
CA GLY A 149 12.90 0.73 -5.80
C GLY A 149 13.75 0.19 -4.65
N PRO A 150 15.09 0.03 -4.90
CA PRO A 150 16.01 -0.59 -3.94
C PRO A 150 16.21 0.21 -2.65
N ALA A 151 16.00 1.53 -2.68
CA ALA A 151 16.01 2.37 -1.48
C ALA A 151 14.62 2.52 -0.82
N GLY A 152 13.62 1.80 -1.30
CA GLY A 152 12.24 1.78 -0.80
C GLY A 152 11.78 0.35 -0.53
N MET A 153 10.63 -0.02 -1.11
CA MET A 153 9.95 -1.28 -0.84
C MET A 153 10.81 -2.53 -1.11
N VAL A 154 11.51 -2.58 -2.23
CA VAL A 154 12.40 -3.72 -2.57
C VAL A 154 13.53 -3.85 -1.54
N GLY A 155 14.14 -2.74 -1.13
CA GLY A 155 15.16 -2.74 -0.06
C GLY A 155 14.59 -3.21 1.27
N GLY A 156 13.38 -2.76 1.63
CA GLY A 156 12.66 -3.22 2.82
C GLY A 156 12.38 -4.72 2.80
N GLN A 157 11.97 -5.26 1.65
CA GLN A 157 11.78 -6.69 1.45
C GLN A 157 13.08 -7.49 1.60
N ALA A 158 14.18 -6.99 1.05
CA ALA A 158 15.50 -7.63 1.19
C ALA A 158 15.95 -7.69 2.67
N ILE A 159 15.67 -6.63 3.44
CA ILE A 159 15.94 -6.61 4.89
C ILE A 159 15.05 -7.61 5.63
N ASP A 160 13.76 -7.67 5.31
CA ASP A 160 12.81 -8.60 5.94
C ASP A 160 13.25 -10.06 5.76
N LEU A 161 13.56 -10.46 4.53
CA LEU A 161 14.08 -11.80 4.23
C LEU A 161 15.41 -12.10 4.94
N GLY A 162 16.33 -11.11 4.98
CA GLY A 162 17.62 -11.26 5.67
C GLY A 162 17.52 -11.26 7.19
N SER A 163 16.35 -10.94 7.75
CA SER A 163 16.10 -10.82 9.20
C SER A 163 15.39 -12.04 9.78
N VAL A 164 15.07 -13.05 8.98
CA VAL A 164 14.45 -14.29 9.47
C VAL A 164 15.40 -14.98 10.47
N GLY A 165 14.92 -15.25 11.68
CA GLY A 165 15.72 -15.82 12.77
C GLY A 165 16.73 -14.85 13.42
N VAL A 166 16.70 -13.56 13.06
CA VAL A 166 17.57 -12.52 13.64
C VAL A 166 16.74 -11.64 14.57
N LYS A 167 17.23 -11.41 15.80
CA LYS A 167 16.59 -10.46 16.72
C LYS A 167 16.91 -9.03 16.26
N LEU A 168 15.90 -8.30 15.82
CA LEU A 168 16.00 -6.87 15.54
C LEU A 168 15.69 -6.07 16.82
N ASP A 169 16.39 -4.95 17.02
CA ASP A 169 15.95 -3.92 17.94
C ASP A 169 14.80 -3.07 17.32
N GLN A 170 14.19 -2.21 18.11
CA GLN A 170 13.08 -1.38 17.66
C GLN A 170 13.47 -0.50 16.46
N GLN A 171 14.67 0.07 16.47
CA GLN A 171 15.12 0.97 15.38
C GLN A 171 15.28 0.22 14.06
N ALA A 172 15.86 -0.98 14.10
CA ALA A 172 16.02 -1.82 12.91
C ALA A 172 14.67 -2.33 12.39
N LEU A 173 13.74 -2.71 13.29
CA LEU A 173 12.38 -3.10 12.94
C LEU A 173 11.62 -1.95 12.28
N GLU A 174 11.67 -0.75 12.86
CA GLU A 174 11.05 0.44 12.27
C GLU A 174 11.65 0.78 10.91
N TYR A 175 12.98 0.67 10.74
CA TYR A 175 13.65 0.92 9.47
C TYR A 175 13.13 -0.05 8.38
N MET A 176 13.05 -1.34 8.69
CA MET A 176 12.51 -2.35 7.79
C MET A 176 11.06 -2.02 7.40
N HIS A 177 10.18 -1.76 8.36
CA HIS A 177 8.77 -1.46 8.10
C HIS A 177 8.55 -0.15 7.33
N ARG A 178 9.35 0.88 7.61
CA ARG A 178 9.32 2.15 6.87
C ARG A 178 9.65 1.96 5.40
N HIS A 179 10.52 1.01 5.06
CA HIS A 179 10.89 0.73 3.67
C HIS A 179 9.91 -0.26 3.04
N LYS A 180 9.72 -1.45 3.63
CA LYS A 180 8.87 -2.49 3.04
C LYS A 180 7.42 -2.04 2.84
N THR A 181 6.83 -1.37 3.82
CA THR A 181 5.42 -0.96 3.82
C THR A 181 5.26 0.56 3.73
N GLY A 182 6.00 1.30 4.55
CA GLY A 182 5.86 2.75 4.70
C GLY A 182 6.17 3.52 3.42
N ALA A 183 7.21 3.16 2.68
CA ALA A 183 7.62 3.86 1.46
C ALA A 183 6.47 3.97 0.44
N LEU A 184 5.72 2.89 0.23
CA LEU A 184 4.61 2.90 -0.71
C LEU A 184 3.36 3.62 -0.15
N ILE A 185 3.18 3.65 1.16
CA ILE A 185 2.14 4.46 1.83
C ILE A 185 2.49 5.95 1.70
N GLU A 186 3.75 6.35 1.95
CA GLU A 186 4.23 7.72 1.73
C GLU A 186 4.05 8.14 0.27
N ALA A 187 4.42 7.27 -0.68
CA ALA A 187 4.22 7.52 -2.09
C ALA A 187 2.74 7.71 -2.44
N SER A 188 1.83 6.91 -1.87
CA SER A 188 0.39 7.03 -2.13
C SER A 188 -0.15 8.41 -1.79
N VAL A 189 0.19 8.92 -0.61
CA VAL A 189 -0.21 10.27 -0.17
C VAL A 189 0.44 11.35 -1.03
N ARG A 190 1.74 11.24 -1.30
CA ARG A 190 2.48 12.22 -2.10
C ARG A 190 1.97 12.28 -3.54
N LEU A 191 1.72 11.12 -4.17
CA LEU A 191 1.18 11.04 -5.53
C LEU A 191 -0.21 11.65 -5.62
N GLY A 192 -1.09 11.41 -4.64
CA GLY A 192 -2.40 12.04 -4.56
C GLY A 192 -2.31 13.56 -4.42
N ALA A 193 -1.41 14.06 -3.57
CA ALA A 193 -1.16 15.50 -3.44
C ALA A 193 -0.62 16.12 -4.73
N LEU A 194 0.33 15.48 -5.41
CA LEU A 194 0.84 15.92 -6.71
C LEU A 194 -0.25 15.92 -7.77
N ALA A 195 -1.12 14.91 -7.77
CA ALA A 195 -2.25 14.81 -8.69
C ALA A 195 -3.26 15.96 -8.53
N SER A 196 -3.34 16.59 -7.38
CA SER A 196 -4.16 17.79 -7.18
C SER A 196 -3.67 19.00 -7.99
N ALA A 197 -2.37 19.04 -8.33
CA ALA A 197 -1.68 20.18 -8.94
C ALA A 197 -1.78 21.49 -8.12
N ARG A 198 -2.08 21.40 -6.81
CA ARG A 198 -2.33 22.56 -5.92
C ARG A 198 -1.47 22.56 -4.65
N ALA A 199 -0.77 21.46 -4.38
CA ALA A 199 0.04 21.33 -3.17
C ALA A 199 1.29 22.19 -3.25
N ASP A 200 1.51 23.02 -2.24
CA ASP A 200 2.79 23.70 -2.02
C ASP A 200 3.78 22.80 -1.23
N GLN A 201 5.03 23.25 -1.08
CA GLN A 201 6.05 22.45 -0.42
C GLN A 201 5.75 22.23 1.07
N ALA A 202 5.24 23.22 1.78
CA ALA A 202 4.91 23.09 3.21
C ALA A 202 3.79 22.07 3.44
N GLN A 203 2.80 22.05 2.55
CA GLN A 203 1.72 21.07 2.55
C GLN A 203 2.22 19.66 2.21
N LEU A 204 3.13 19.52 1.24
CA LEU A 204 3.78 18.25 0.93
C LEU A 204 4.59 17.71 2.12
N ASP A 205 5.32 18.59 2.83
CA ASP A 205 6.09 18.21 4.01
C ASP A 205 5.16 17.76 5.16
N ALA A 206 4.05 18.47 5.40
CA ALA A 206 3.05 18.07 6.38
C ALA A 206 2.41 16.70 6.04
N LEU A 207 2.05 16.48 4.77
CA LEU A 207 1.52 15.20 4.30
C LEU A 207 2.57 14.08 4.39
N GLN A 208 3.85 14.38 4.27
CA GLN A 208 4.90 13.39 4.49
C GLN A 208 4.98 12.96 5.96
N VAL A 209 4.85 13.89 6.91
CA VAL A 209 4.76 13.57 8.36
C VAL A 209 3.53 12.69 8.62
N TYR A 210 2.37 13.09 8.08
CA TYR A 210 1.14 12.29 8.15
C TYR A 210 1.35 10.87 7.64
N ALA A 211 1.90 10.72 6.43
CA ALA A 211 2.04 9.43 5.76
C ALA A 211 3.02 8.49 6.50
N ARG A 212 4.11 9.03 7.04
CA ARG A 212 5.04 8.27 7.88
C ARG A 212 4.38 7.72 9.13
N ALA A 213 3.65 8.57 9.84
CA ALA A 213 2.94 8.16 11.05
C ALA A 213 1.88 7.10 10.75
N VAL A 214 1.08 7.30 9.70
CA VAL A 214 0.04 6.35 9.26
C VAL A 214 0.66 5.02 8.78
N GLY A 215 1.76 5.06 8.04
CA GLY A 215 2.44 3.86 7.55
C GLY A 215 2.98 2.99 8.69
N LEU A 216 3.58 3.63 9.70
CA LEU A 216 4.07 2.91 10.87
C LEU A 216 2.92 2.42 11.75
N ALA A 217 1.89 3.24 11.98
CA ALA A 217 0.68 2.85 12.71
C ALA A 217 -0.03 1.65 12.07
N PHE A 218 -0.05 1.60 10.73
CA PHE A 218 -0.62 0.48 9.98
C PHE A 218 0.09 -0.83 10.33
N GLN A 219 1.42 -0.83 10.39
CA GLN A 219 2.21 -2.02 10.69
C GLN A 219 2.11 -2.40 12.17
N VAL A 220 2.20 -1.43 13.09
CA VAL A 220 2.02 -1.70 14.53
C VAL A 220 0.63 -2.32 14.79
N GLN A 221 -0.40 -1.82 14.11
CA GLN A 221 -1.76 -2.37 14.24
C GLN A 221 -1.90 -3.76 13.61
N ASP A 222 -1.20 -4.05 12.50
CA ASP A 222 -1.19 -5.41 11.93
C ASP A 222 -0.57 -6.41 12.90
N ASP A 223 0.54 -6.05 13.54
CA ASP A 223 1.21 -6.90 14.53
C ASP A 223 0.33 -7.12 15.77
N ILE A 224 -0.40 -6.07 16.23
CA ILE A 224 -1.36 -6.19 17.34
C ILE A 224 -2.49 -7.15 16.97
N LEU A 225 -3.05 -7.01 15.77
CA LEU A 225 -4.14 -7.86 15.29
C LEU A 225 -3.71 -9.32 15.12
N ASP A 226 -2.47 -9.59 14.72
CA ASP A 226 -1.95 -10.95 14.62
C ASP A 226 -1.93 -11.68 15.98
N VAL A 227 -1.76 -10.93 17.08
CA VAL A 227 -1.78 -11.46 18.45
C VAL A 227 -3.22 -11.58 18.99
N GLU A 228 -4.08 -10.57 18.75
CA GLU A 228 -5.40 -10.46 19.41
C GLU A 228 -6.55 -11.11 18.66
N SER A 229 -6.49 -11.20 17.31
CA SER A 229 -7.62 -11.68 16.51
C SER A 229 -7.55 -13.18 16.31
N ASP A 230 -8.72 -13.82 16.26
CA ASP A 230 -8.83 -15.23 15.91
C ASP A 230 -8.60 -15.50 14.41
N THR A 231 -8.29 -16.75 14.08
CA THR A 231 -8.00 -17.18 12.70
C THR A 231 -9.14 -16.89 11.72
N ALA A 232 -10.39 -16.96 12.19
CA ALA A 232 -11.56 -16.71 11.35
C ALA A 232 -11.69 -15.23 10.95
N THR A 233 -11.29 -14.32 11.85
CA THR A 233 -11.33 -12.87 11.64
C THR A 233 -10.14 -12.38 10.79
N LEU A 234 -8.94 -12.96 10.96
CA LEU A 234 -7.72 -12.56 10.24
C LEU A 234 -7.68 -13.01 8.78
N GLY A 235 -8.34 -14.12 8.43
CA GLY A 235 -8.18 -14.75 7.12
C GLY A 235 -6.82 -15.42 6.88
N LYS A 236 -5.94 -15.45 7.89
CA LYS A 236 -4.68 -16.19 8.01
C LYS A 236 -4.61 -16.85 9.38
N ARG A 237 -3.67 -17.77 9.59
CA ARG A 237 -3.46 -18.39 10.92
C ARG A 237 -3.05 -17.32 11.93
N GLN A 238 -3.71 -17.29 13.09
CA GLN A 238 -3.32 -16.45 14.24
C GLN A 238 -1.89 -16.79 14.66
N GLY A 239 -1.07 -15.77 14.96
CA GLY A 239 0.31 -15.96 15.37
C GLY A 239 1.23 -16.43 14.23
N ALA A 240 0.86 -16.21 12.97
CA ALA A 240 1.67 -16.59 11.81
C ALA A 240 3.07 -15.95 11.85
N ASP A 241 3.17 -14.70 12.32
CA ASP A 241 4.43 -13.99 12.44
C ASP A 241 5.28 -14.55 13.59
N ILE A 242 4.66 -14.93 14.71
CA ILE A 242 5.33 -15.62 15.82
C ILE A 242 5.82 -17.02 15.37
N ALA A 243 5.02 -17.76 14.62
CA ALA A 243 5.38 -19.09 14.12
C ALA A 243 6.55 -19.04 13.11
N ARG A 244 6.75 -17.89 12.45
CA ARG A 244 7.87 -17.63 11.52
C ARG A 244 9.07 -16.94 12.20
N ASP A 245 9.06 -16.80 13.54
CA ASP A 245 10.11 -16.14 14.32
C ASP A 245 10.39 -14.69 13.83
N LYS A 246 9.35 -13.99 13.34
CA LYS A 246 9.44 -12.61 12.89
C LYS A 246 9.41 -11.66 14.08
N PRO A 247 10.27 -10.62 14.11
CA PRO A 247 10.22 -9.59 15.14
C PRO A 247 8.94 -8.74 14.97
N THR A 248 8.17 -8.55 16.06
CA THR A 248 6.92 -7.77 16.07
C THR A 248 6.92 -6.75 17.20
N TYR A 249 6.12 -5.68 17.07
CA TYR A 249 5.99 -4.66 18.13
C TYR A 249 5.48 -5.23 19.45
N PRO A 250 4.44 -6.08 19.51
CA PRO A 250 4.02 -6.71 20.75
C PRO A 250 5.11 -7.57 21.42
N ALA A 251 5.96 -8.25 20.63
CA ALA A 251 7.06 -9.04 21.17
C ALA A 251 8.17 -8.16 21.76
N LEU A 252 8.43 -6.98 21.18
CA LEU A 252 9.47 -6.05 21.62
C LEU A 252 9.03 -5.16 22.79
N LEU A 253 7.83 -4.60 22.73
CA LEU A 253 7.35 -3.57 23.66
C LEU A 253 6.37 -4.12 24.71
N GLY A 254 5.76 -5.27 24.44
CA GLY A 254 4.53 -5.71 25.08
C GLY A 254 3.28 -5.12 24.42
N LEU A 255 2.16 -5.84 24.55
CA LEU A 255 0.91 -5.52 23.84
C LEU A 255 0.35 -4.13 24.19
N ASP A 256 0.32 -3.77 25.49
CA ASP A 256 -0.22 -2.48 25.94
C ASP A 256 0.63 -1.29 25.46
N ALA A 257 1.95 -1.42 25.47
CA ALA A 257 2.84 -0.39 24.96
C ALA A 257 2.75 -0.28 23.42
N ALA A 258 2.58 -1.39 22.69
CA ALA A 258 2.35 -1.35 21.26
C ALA A 258 1.03 -0.62 20.91
N LYS A 259 -0.04 -0.85 21.68
CA LYS A 259 -1.31 -0.12 21.54
C LYS A 259 -1.17 1.39 21.81
N ALA A 260 -0.45 1.73 22.89
CA ALA A 260 -0.16 3.14 23.19
C ALA A 260 0.61 3.80 22.04
N TYR A 261 1.62 3.13 21.52
CA TYR A 261 2.43 3.61 20.40
C TYR A 261 1.61 3.80 19.12
N ALA A 262 0.70 2.87 18.78
CA ALA A 262 -0.23 3.06 17.67
C ALA A 262 -1.11 4.31 17.85
N GLY A 263 -1.56 4.57 19.10
CA GLY A 263 -2.31 5.77 19.46
C GLY A 263 -1.51 7.06 19.27
N GLU A 264 -0.25 7.08 19.70
CA GLU A 264 0.66 8.22 19.52
C GLU A 264 0.91 8.52 18.04
N LEU A 265 1.12 7.50 17.22
CA LEU A 265 1.31 7.64 15.78
C LEU A 265 0.05 8.21 15.10
N ARG A 266 -1.15 7.75 15.50
CA ARG A 266 -2.42 8.36 15.03
C ARG A 266 -2.50 9.84 15.37
N ASP A 267 -2.17 10.21 16.61
CA ASP A 267 -2.27 11.59 17.07
C ASP A 267 -1.23 12.48 16.37
N GLN A 268 -0.03 11.97 16.10
CA GLN A 268 0.98 12.61 15.25
C GLN A 268 0.45 12.85 13.83
N ALA A 269 -0.19 11.84 13.21
CA ALA A 269 -0.79 11.98 11.90
C ALA A 269 -1.89 13.05 11.88
N LEU A 270 -2.76 13.07 12.88
CA LEU A 270 -3.82 14.07 12.99
C LEU A 270 -3.26 15.50 13.19
N ALA A 271 -2.21 15.64 14.01
CA ALA A 271 -1.54 16.93 14.23
C ALA A 271 -0.89 17.48 12.95
N ALA A 272 -0.31 16.63 12.11
CA ALA A 272 0.27 17.00 10.82
C ALA A 272 -0.77 17.64 9.87
N LEU A 273 -2.05 17.30 10.03
CA LEU A 273 -3.15 17.86 9.23
C LEU A 273 -3.81 19.11 9.83
N SER A 274 -3.23 19.72 10.88
CA SER A 274 -3.82 20.89 11.56
C SER A 274 -3.95 22.11 10.65
N GLY A 275 -3.07 22.27 9.65
CA GLY A 275 -3.10 23.35 8.65
C GLY A 275 -4.05 23.09 7.47
N PHE A 276 -4.73 21.93 7.42
CA PHE A 276 -5.65 21.59 6.34
C PHE A 276 -7.11 21.81 6.76
N GLY A 277 -7.95 22.28 5.81
CA GLY A 277 -9.39 22.44 6.00
C GLY A 277 -10.16 21.11 6.07
N GLU A 278 -11.47 21.20 5.97
CA GLU A 278 -12.40 20.05 6.01
C GLU A 278 -12.24 19.07 4.85
N HIS A 279 -11.69 19.50 3.72
CA HIS A 279 -11.34 18.61 2.60
C HIS A 279 -10.35 17.49 2.99
N ALA A 280 -9.59 17.65 4.08
CA ALA A 280 -8.69 16.63 4.61
C ALA A 280 -9.38 15.68 5.63
N ASP A 281 -10.69 15.79 5.86
CA ASP A 281 -11.41 14.89 6.77
C ASP A 281 -11.34 13.41 6.37
N PRO A 282 -11.31 13.03 5.07
CA PRO A 282 -11.02 11.66 4.68
C PRO A 282 -9.67 11.15 5.20
N LEU A 283 -8.59 11.96 5.13
CA LEU A 283 -7.28 11.59 5.69
C LEU A 283 -7.34 11.43 7.21
N ARG A 284 -8.03 12.35 7.92
CA ARG A 284 -8.22 12.25 9.39
C ARG A 284 -8.98 11.00 9.76
N ALA A 285 -10.02 10.66 9.00
CA ALA A 285 -10.82 9.46 9.21
C ALA A 285 -10.02 8.18 8.93
N LEU A 286 -9.15 8.17 7.91
CA LEU A 286 -8.26 7.05 7.60
C LEU A 286 -7.23 6.81 8.70
N ALA A 287 -6.61 7.87 9.27
CA ALA A 287 -5.68 7.75 10.39
C ALA A 287 -6.33 7.07 11.61
N ARG A 288 -7.57 7.47 11.95
CA ARG A 288 -8.32 6.83 13.03
C ARG A 288 -8.67 5.38 12.69
N TYR A 289 -9.20 5.15 11.49
CA TYR A 289 -9.61 3.81 11.05
C TYR A 289 -8.47 2.80 11.10
N ILE A 290 -7.26 3.18 10.70
CA ILE A 290 -6.10 2.30 10.67
C ILE A 290 -5.77 1.76 12.06
N VAL A 291 -5.89 2.56 13.11
CA VAL A 291 -5.60 2.17 14.49
C VAL A 291 -6.80 1.48 15.18
N GLU A 292 -8.03 1.84 14.78
CA GLU A 292 -9.26 1.34 15.41
C GLU A 292 -9.83 0.09 14.73
N ARG A 293 -9.28 -0.33 13.57
CA ARG A 293 -9.75 -1.53 12.86
C ARG A 293 -9.53 -2.79 13.68
N ARG A 294 -10.42 -3.77 13.48
CA ARG A 294 -10.39 -5.07 14.16
C ARG A 294 -10.03 -6.24 13.24
N HIS A 295 -9.79 -5.95 11.96
CA HIS A 295 -9.44 -6.93 10.91
C HIS A 295 -8.80 -6.22 9.70
#